data_c8f4f729321e57655509e26f7358777b
#
_entry.id   c8f4f729321e57655509e26f7358777b
#
_cell.length_a   1.000
_cell.length_b   1.000
_cell.length_c   1.000
_cell.angle_alpha   90.00
_cell.angle_beta   90.00
_cell.angle_gamma   90.00
#
_symmetry.space_group_name_H-M   'P 1'
#
loop_
_entity.id
_entity.type
_entity.pdbx_description
1 polymer ?
#
loop_
_entity_poly.entity_id
_entity_poly.type
_entity_poly.pdbx_seq_one_letter_code
_entity_poly.pdbx_strand_id
1 'polypeptide(L)'
;MKTKLTFLLSLTFLFLFSGSVFADDFQDAVDAYKRKDYKTAYKLFLPLAEQGDADAQYSLGLMYANGEGVPQDYKEAVKWFRLSAEQGIAEGQNNLGLMYSKGQGVPQDYKEAVKWYRLSAEQGDAQAQYNLGVMYGDGKGVLQNFIQAHRWYNIAGANGEDLGRKNRDIVEKKMSPAQIAEAQKLAREWMEEHGKE
;
A
#
# COMPACT_ATOMS: atom_id res chain seq x y z
N MET A 1 -3.54 50.67 -0.99
CA MET A 1 -3.15 49.47 -1.79
C MET A 1 -1.84 48.79 -1.34
N LYS A 2 -1.07 49.31 -0.38
CA LYS A 2 0.21 48.72 0.09
C LYS A 2 0.06 47.64 1.19
N THR A 3 -1.06 47.60 1.93
CA THR A 3 -1.27 46.69 3.06
C THR A 3 -1.74 45.29 2.66
N LYS A 4 -2.31 45.08 1.46
CA LYS A 4 -2.75 43.76 1.00
C LYS A 4 -1.61 42.89 0.44
N LEU A 5 -0.54 43.50 -0.05
CA LEU A 5 0.58 42.76 -0.66
C LEU A 5 1.54 42.18 0.40
N THR A 6 1.68 42.89 1.54
CA THR A 6 2.50 42.37 2.66
C THR A 6 1.87 41.18 3.38
N PHE A 7 0.53 41.09 3.40
CA PHE A 7 -0.17 39.95 4.03
C PHE A 7 -0.09 38.68 3.18
N LEU A 8 -0.09 38.81 1.85
CA LEU A 8 0.06 37.66 0.94
C LEU A 8 1.50 37.09 0.98
N LEU A 9 2.53 37.95 1.08
CA LEU A 9 3.91 37.50 1.17
C LEU A 9 4.23 36.81 2.52
N SER A 10 3.59 37.23 3.61
CA SER A 10 3.77 36.58 4.91
C SER A 10 3.11 35.19 4.96
N LEU A 11 2.00 35.00 4.26
CA LEU A 11 1.31 33.70 4.21
C LEU A 11 2.07 32.70 3.34
N THR A 12 2.63 33.13 2.20
CA THR A 12 3.46 32.27 1.35
C THR A 12 4.80 31.91 2.00
N PHE A 13 5.37 32.81 2.80
CA PHE A 13 6.61 32.51 3.53
C PHE A 13 6.38 31.53 4.70
N LEU A 14 5.22 31.58 5.36
CA LEU A 14 4.85 30.60 6.39
C LEU A 14 4.66 29.18 5.80
N PHE A 15 4.09 29.06 4.60
CA PHE A 15 3.90 27.76 3.93
C PHE A 15 5.22 27.14 3.46
N LEU A 16 6.19 27.95 3.01
CA LEU A 16 7.49 27.45 2.57
C LEU A 16 8.40 27.05 3.74
N PHE A 17 8.24 27.67 4.91
CA PHE A 17 9.05 27.34 6.09
C PHE A 17 8.49 26.12 6.87
N SER A 18 7.18 25.89 6.82
CA SER A 18 6.58 24.69 7.43
C SER A 18 6.95 23.41 6.68
N GLY A 19 7.05 23.44 5.35
CA GLY A 19 7.36 22.25 4.54
C GLY A 19 8.76 21.68 4.80
N SER A 20 9.76 22.50 5.08
CA SER A 20 11.12 22.03 5.35
C SER A 20 11.27 21.43 6.76
N VAL A 21 10.60 21.99 7.76
CA VAL A 21 10.62 21.46 9.13
C VAL A 21 9.95 20.09 9.20
N PHE A 22 8.81 19.91 8.52
CA PHE A 22 8.09 18.61 8.49
C PHE A 22 8.87 17.52 7.76
N ALA A 23 9.63 17.86 6.69
CA ALA A 23 10.45 16.89 5.98
C ALA A 23 11.62 16.39 6.85
N ASP A 24 12.23 17.26 7.64
CA ASP A 24 13.28 16.89 8.58
C ASP A 24 12.72 16.00 9.71
N ASP A 25 11.55 16.34 10.28
CA ASP A 25 10.90 15.58 11.34
C ASP A 25 10.49 14.16 10.89
N PHE A 26 10.02 14.01 9.65
CA PHE A 26 9.69 12.70 9.08
C PHE A 26 10.95 11.84 8.89
N GLN A 27 12.03 12.43 8.37
CA GLN A 27 13.29 11.71 8.19
C GLN A 27 13.88 11.26 9.54
N ASP A 28 13.82 12.10 10.56
CA ASP A 28 14.25 11.75 11.93
C ASP A 28 13.43 10.58 12.49
N ALA A 29 12.12 10.55 12.23
CA ALA A 29 11.25 9.44 12.62
C ALA A 29 11.64 8.12 11.91
N VAL A 30 11.90 8.17 10.60
CA VAL A 30 12.37 7.03 9.80
C VAL A 30 13.72 6.53 10.32
N ASP A 31 14.65 7.42 10.65
CA ASP A 31 15.97 7.06 11.14
C ASP A 31 15.91 6.45 12.54
N ALA A 32 15.01 6.94 13.41
CA ALA A 32 14.75 6.31 14.70
C ALA A 32 14.18 4.89 14.52
N TYR A 33 13.23 4.73 13.59
CA TYR A 33 12.63 3.42 13.27
C TYR A 33 13.69 2.43 12.75
N LYS A 34 14.55 2.85 11.83
CA LYS A 34 15.67 2.02 11.30
C LYS A 34 16.64 1.58 12.39
N ARG A 35 16.90 2.44 13.37
CA ARG A 35 17.72 2.09 14.53
C ARG A 35 17.00 1.24 15.58
N LYS A 36 15.73 0.88 15.33
CA LYS A 36 14.82 0.16 16.23
C LYS A 36 14.49 0.93 17.53
N ASP A 37 14.71 2.24 17.53
CA ASP A 37 14.22 3.12 18.60
C ASP A 37 12.74 3.47 18.32
N TYR A 38 11.91 2.44 18.46
CA TYR A 38 10.48 2.53 18.13
C TYR A 38 9.73 3.53 19.02
N LYS A 39 10.18 3.75 20.26
CA LYS A 39 9.56 4.75 21.14
C LYS A 39 9.76 6.17 20.63
N THR A 40 10.97 6.48 20.16
CA THR A 40 11.27 7.78 19.55
C THR A 40 10.57 7.90 18.19
N ALA A 41 10.63 6.86 17.35
CA ALA A 41 9.93 6.84 16.06
C ALA A 41 8.41 7.14 16.22
N TYR A 42 7.74 6.47 17.15
CA TYR A 42 6.34 6.71 17.45
C TYR A 42 6.05 8.17 17.85
N LYS A 43 6.87 8.73 18.73
CA LYS A 43 6.70 10.13 19.18
C LYS A 43 6.85 11.15 18.05
N LEU A 44 7.68 10.82 17.07
CA LEU A 44 7.91 11.68 15.91
C LEU A 44 6.85 11.47 14.81
N PHE A 45 6.47 10.21 14.51
CA PHE A 45 5.42 9.95 13.51
C PHE A 45 4.04 10.43 13.96
N LEU A 46 3.69 10.33 15.25
CA LEU A 46 2.34 10.64 15.72
C LEU A 46 1.86 12.05 15.35
N PRO A 47 2.59 13.14 15.66
CA PRO A 47 2.14 14.47 15.29
C PRO A 47 2.06 14.69 13.78
N LEU A 48 2.91 14.06 12.98
CA LEU A 48 2.87 14.14 11.52
C LEU A 48 1.62 13.45 10.96
N ALA A 49 1.33 12.25 11.43
CA ALA A 49 0.15 11.49 11.04
C ALA A 49 -1.17 12.18 11.44
N GLU A 50 -1.21 12.81 12.64
CA GLU A 50 -2.35 13.61 13.09
C GLU A 50 -2.56 14.87 12.24
N GLN A 51 -1.49 15.41 11.65
CA GLN A 51 -1.55 16.52 10.70
C GLN A 51 -1.90 16.07 9.29
N GLY A 52 -2.06 14.77 9.04
CA GLY A 52 -2.52 14.22 7.78
C GLY A 52 -1.42 13.69 6.87
N ASP A 53 -0.16 13.62 7.32
CA ASP A 53 0.91 13.01 6.54
C ASP A 53 0.64 11.52 6.29
N ALA A 54 0.52 11.14 5.01
CA ALA A 54 0.07 9.82 4.61
C ALA A 54 1.11 8.72 4.85
N ASP A 55 2.39 9.05 4.76
CA ASP A 55 3.50 8.13 5.01
C ASP A 55 3.70 7.90 6.51
N ALA A 56 3.52 8.95 7.33
CA ALA A 56 3.50 8.83 8.78
C ALA A 56 2.30 7.99 9.27
N GLN A 57 1.13 8.16 8.65
CA GLN A 57 -0.04 7.33 8.93
C GLN A 57 0.23 5.85 8.61
N TYR A 58 0.82 5.56 7.45
CA TYR A 58 1.25 4.21 7.11
C TYR A 58 2.22 3.64 8.16
N SER A 59 3.22 4.43 8.53
CA SER A 59 4.24 4.04 9.52
C SER A 59 3.62 3.72 10.89
N LEU A 60 2.67 4.55 11.37
CA LEU A 60 1.91 4.25 12.60
C LEU A 60 1.07 2.98 12.46
N GLY A 61 0.45 2.75 11.30
CA GLY A 61 -0.27 1.53 11.01
C GLY A 61 0.61 0.29 11.20
N LEU A 62 1.85 0.31 10.71
CA LEU A 62 2.84 -0.75 10.91
C LEU A 62 3.21 -0.90 12.39
N MET A 63 3.48 0.20 13.08
CA MET A 63 3.88 0.18 14.49
C MET A 63 2.80 -0.45 15.36
N TYR A 64 1.53 -0.11 15.15
CA TYR A 64 0.42 -0.75 15.86
C TYR A 64 0.20 -2.21 15.43
N ALA A 65 0.36 -2.53 14.15
CA ALA A 65 0.20 -3.91 13.68
C ALA A 65 1.28 -4.85 14.24
N ASN A 66 2.49 -4.34 14.44
CA ASN A 66 3.63 -5.13 14.92
C ASN A 66 3.85 -5.04 16.44
N GLY A 67 3.26 -4.05 17.12
CA GLY A 67 3.55 -3.77 18.54
C GLY A 67 4.92 -3.10 18.73
N GLU A 68 5.35 -2.27 17.79
CA GLU A 68 6.64 -1.59 17.78
C GLU A 68 6.52 -0.20 18.42
N GLY A 69 7.11 -0.02 19.60
CA GLY A 69 7.05 1.22 20.38
C GLY A 69 5.72 1.47 21.11
N VAL A 70 4.67 0.74 20.73
CA VAL A 70 3.33 0.73 21.31
C VAL A 70 2.85 -0.72 21.48
N PRO A 71 1.89 -1.01 22.37
CA PRO A 71 1.23 -2.31 22.39
C PRO A 71 0.56 -2.61 21.05
N GLN A 72 0.62 -3.88 20.59
CA GLN A 72 -0.03 -4.31 19.36
C GLN A 72 -1.55 -4.05 19.44
N ASP A 73 -2.07 -3.34 18.45
CA ASP A 73 -3.51 -3.10 18.29
C ASP A 73 -3.90 -3.04 16.82
N TYR A 74 -4.53 -4.11 16.35
CA TYR A 74 -4.99 -4.19 14.97
C TYR A 74 -6.12 -3.22 14.62
N LYS A 75 -6.92 -2.74 15.60
CA LYS A 75 -7.96 -1.74 15.34
C LYS A 75 -7.34 -0.37 15.07
N GLU A 76 -6.36 0.02 15.86
CA GLU A 76 -5.61 1.24 15.61
C GLU A 76 -4.81 1.12 14.30
N ALA A 77 -4.17 -0.04 14.03
CA ALA A 77 -3.49 -0.28 12.77
C ALA A 77 -4.41 -0.07 11.55
N VAL A 78 -5.61 -0.65 11.57
CA VAL A 78 -6.63 -0.47 10.51
C VAL A 78 -7.01 0.99 10.33
N LYS A 79 -7.19 1.74 11.42
CA LYS A 79 -7.52 3.16 11.36
C LYS A 79 -6.44 3.96 10.62
N TRP A 80 -5.18 3.77 10.99
CA TRP A 80 -4.06 4.46 10.37
C TRP A 80 -3.81 4.01 8.93
N PHE A 81 -3.85 2.69 8.65
CA PHE A 81 -3.75 2.21 7.27
C PHE A 81 -4.88 2.74 6.39
N ARG A 82 -6.11 2.89 6.91
CA ARG A 82 -7.22 3.46 6.16
C ARG A 82 -6.96 4.91 5.76
N LEU A 83 -6.51 5.75 6.71
CA LEU A 83 -6.18 7.14 6.44
C LEU A 83 -5.11 7.27 5.36
N SER A 84 -4.05 6.48 5.44
CA SER A 84 -2.99 6.41 4.43
C SER A 84 -3.51 5.91 3.07
N ALA A 85 -4.30 4.83 3.07
CA ALA A 85 -4.86 4.21 1.87
C ALA A 85 -5.84 5.14 1.13
N GLU A 86 -6.64 5.90 1.84
CA GLU A 86 -7.58 6.89 1.29
C GLU A 86 -6.84 8.08 0.67
N GLN A 87 -5.62 8.36 1.09
CA GLN A 87 -4.73 9.33 0.46
C GLN A 87 -3.93 8.75 -0.71
N GLY A 88 -4.10 7.47 -1.03
CA GLY A 88 -3.52 6.85 -2.22
C GLY A 88 -2.21 6.11 -1.99
N ILE A 89 -1.66 6.00 -0.77
CA ILE A 89 -0.42 5.25 -0.51
C ILE A 89 -0.65 3.77 -0.80
N ALA A 90 0.11 3.24 -1.75
CA ALA A 90 -0.05 1.86 -2.24
C ALA A 90 0.19 0.82 -1.14
N GLU A 91 1.22 0.99 -0.33
CA GLU A 91 1.53 0.13 0.81
C GLU A 91 0.44 0.17 1.87
N GLY A 92 -0.15 1.35 2.14
CA GLY A 92 -1.30 1.53 3.02
C GLY A 92 -2.52 0.76 2.52
N GLN A 93 -2.79 0.85 1.22
CA GLN A 93 -3.87 0.11 0.55
C GLN A 93 -3.64 -1.41 0.63
N ASN A 94 -2.43 -1.89 0.32
CA ASN A 94 -2.10 -3.31 0.43
C ASN A 94 -2.30 -3.82 1.87
N ASN A 95 -1.79 -3.09 2.86
CA ASN A 95 -1.92 -3.50 4.26
C ASN A 95 -3.37 -3.45 4.76
N LEU A 96 -4.16 -2.47 4.35
CA LEU A 96 -5.59 -2.42 4.66
C LEU A 96 -6.33 -3.63 4.03
N GLY A 97 -6.01 -3.98 2.78
CA GLY A 97 -6.50 -5.19 2.13
C GLY A 97 -6.14 -6.45 2.92
N LEU A 98 -4.93 -6.52 3.45
CA LEU A 98 -4.46 -7.63 4.28
C LEU A 98 -5.27 -7.73 5.59
N MET A 99 -5.54 -6.59 6.27
CA MET A 99 -6.36 -6.56 7.47
C MET A 99 -7.76 -7.12 7.20
N TYR A 100 -8.41 -6.69 6.12
CA TYR A 100 -9.71 -7.23 5.71
C TYR A 100 -9.66 -8.71 5.34
N SER A 101 -8.63 -9.15 4.62
CA SER A 101 -8.50 -10.56 4.21
C SER A 101 -8.30 -11.51 5.38
N LYS A 102 -7.67 -11.04 6.46
CA LYS A 102 -7.40 -11.82 7.68
C LYS A 102 -8.44 -11.61 8.79
N GLY A 103 -9.28 -10.57 8.70
CA GLY A 103 -10.18 -10.19 9.79
C GLY A 103 -9.45 -9.65 11.01
N GLN A 104 -8.29 -8.98 10.80
CA GLN A 104 -7.49 -8.39 11.87
C GLN A 104 -7.90 -6.94 12.10
N GLY A 105 -8.40 -6.62 13.29
CA GLY A 105 -8.89 -5.27 13.64
C GLY A 105 -10.24 -4.89 13.01
N VAL A 106 -10.69 -5.62 11.99
CA VAL A 106 -11.98 -5.49 11.29
C VAL A 106 -12.58 -6.87 11.04
N PRO A 107 -13.90 -7.00 10.86
CA PRO A 107 -14.50 -8.24 10.37
C PRO A 107 -13.86 -8.63 9.01
N GLN A 108 -13.65 -9.96 8.83
CA GLN A 108 -13.11 -10.46 7.56
C GLN A 108 -14.05 -10.14 6.41
N ASP A 109 -13.51 -9.50 5.38
CA ASP A 109 -14.24 -9.18 4.15
C ASP A 109 -13.30 -9.28 2.93
N TYR A 110 -13.42 -10.37 2.18
CA TYR A 110 -12.62 -10.59 0.99
C TYR A 110 -12.98 -9.64 -0.17
N LYS A 111 -14.20 -9.09 -0.23
CA LYS A 111 -14.57 -8.11 -1.28
C LYS A 111 -13.87 -6.78 -1.03
N GLU A 112 -13.87 -6.32 0.21
CA GLU A 112 -13.10 -5.12 0.59
C GLU A 112 -11.60 -5.37 0.41
N ALA A 113 -11.08 -6.55 0.77
CA ALA A 113 -9.67 -6.89 0.53
C ALA A 113 -9.30 -6.78 -0.96
N VAL A 114 -10.10 -7.36 -1.85
CA VAL A 114 -9.89 -7.29 -3.31
C VAL A 114 -9.90 -5.84 -3.81
N LYS A 115 -10.80 -5.01 -3.32
CA LYS A 115 -10.88 -3.60 -3.69
C LYS A 115 -9.57 -2.86 -3.36
N TRP A 116 -9.07 -3.02 -2.14
CA TRP A 116 -7.85 -2.36 -1.70
C TRP A 116 -6.60 -2.94 -2.38
N TYR A 117 -6.51 -4.26 -2.54
CA TYR A 117 -5.42 -4.87 -3.31
C TYR A 117 -5.37 -4.40 -4.76
N ARG A 118 -6.54 -4.21 -5.40
CA ARG A 118 -6.59 -3.70 -6.77
C ARG A 118 -6.04 -2.28 -6.87
N LEU A 119 -6.46 -1.39 -5.98
CA LEU A 119 -5.96 0.00 -5.97
C LEU A 119 -4.44 0.05 -5.81
N SER A 120 -3.88 -0.76 -4.92
CA SER A 120 -2.44 -0.86 -4.71
C SER A 120 -1.72 -1.52 -5.89
N ALA A 121 -2.28 -2.61 -6.43
CA ALA A 121 -1.72 -3.35 -7.56
C ALA A 121 -1.62 -2.51 -8.83
N GLU A 122 -2.62 -1.67 -9.10
CA GLU A 122 -2.61 -0.73 -10.24
C GLU A 122 -1.55 0.37 -10.10
N GLN A 123 -1.09 0.64 -8.90
CA GLN A 123 0.04 1.54 -8.64
C GLN A 123 1.41 0.83 -8.74
N GLY A 124 1.43 -0.48 -9.01
CA GLY A 124 2.65 -1.24 -9.21
C GLY A 124 3.19 -1.95 -7.95
N ASP A 125 2.46 -1.95 -6.82
CA ASP A 125 2.87 -2.71 -5.64
C ASP A 125 2.86 -4.22 -5.92
N ALA A 126 4.05 -4.81 -5.90
CA ALA A 126 4.24 -6.22 -6.27
C ALA A 126 3.54 -7.19 -5.31
N GLN A 127 3.48 -6.84 -4.02
CA GLN A 127 2.82 -7.66 -3.02
C GLN A 127 1.29 -7.63 -3.19
N ALA A 128 0.72 -6.47 -3.50
CA ALA A 128 -0.70 -6.35 -3.80
C ALA A 128 -1.08 -7.07 -5.09
N GLN A 129 -0.24 -7.00 -6.13
CA GLN A 129 -0.41 -7.76 -7.37
C GLN A 129 -0.44 -9.26 -7.08
N TYR A 130 0.49 -9.75 -6.26
CA TYR A 130 0.50 -11.14 -5.82
C TYR A 130 -0.78 -11.49 -5.04
N ASN A 131 -1.15 -10.68 -4.05
CA ASN A 131 -2.35 -10.90 -3.23
C ASN A 131 -3.62 -10.91 -4.09
N LEU A 132 -3.73 -10.02 -5.06
CA LEU A 132 -4.84 -10.00 -6.01
C LEU A 132 -4.89 -11.27 -6.87
N GLY A 133 -3.73 -11.77 -7.30
CA GLY A 133 -3.60 -13.06 -7.98
C GLY A 133 -4.13 -14.21 -7.12
N VAL A 134 -3.82 -14.22 -5.82
CA VAL A 134 -4.35 -15.22 -4.86
C VAL A 134 -5.88 -15.13 -4.76
N MET A 135 -6.44 -13.91 -4.64
CA MET A 135 -7.89 -13.73 -4.58
C MET A 135 -8.60 -14.31 -5.80
N TYR A 136 -8.08 -14.06 -7.00
CA TYR A 136 -8.63 -14.65 -8.23
C TYR A 136 -8.42 -16.16 -8.33
N GLY A 137 -7.26 -16.67 -7.92
CA GLY A 137 -6.93 -18.09 -7.93
C GLY A 137 -7.82 -18.93 -6.99
N ASP A 138 -8.15 -18.35 -5.83
CA ASP A 138 -8.96 -19.01 -4.80
C ASP A 138 -10.47 -18.71 -4.94
N GLY A 139 -10.87 -17.71 -5.71
CA GLY A 139 -12.25 -17.23 -5.78
C GLY A 139 -12.72 -16.55 -4.48
N LYS A 140 -11.79 -15.89 -3.76
CA LYS A 140 -12.09 -15.16 -2.52
C LYS A 140 -12.43 -13.69 -2.83
N GLY A 141 -13.65 -13.29 -2.49
CA GLY A 141 -14.15 -11.93 -2.76
C GLY A 141 -14.45 -11.61 -4.23
N VAL A 142 -14.03 -12.48 -5.14
CA VAL A 142 -14.27 -12.45 -6.59
C VAL A 142 -14.57 -13.86 -7.10
N LEU A 143 -15.16 -13.96 -8.30
CA LEU A 143 -15.28 -15.27 -8.97
C LEU A 143 -13.87 -15.80 -9.29
N GLN A 144 -13.67 -17.11 -9.07
CA GLN A 144 -12.43 -17.78 -9.44
C GLN A 144 -12.12 -17.59 -10.92
N ASN A 145 -10.92 -17.15 -11.23
CA ASN A 145 -10.48 -16.87 -12.59
C ASN A 145 -8.98 -17.10 -12.72
N PHE A 146 -8.57 -18.22 -13.30
CA PHE A 146 -7.17 -18.56 -13.45
C PHE A 146 -6.43 -17.67 -14.46
N ILE A 147 -7.12 -17.09 -15.46
CA ILE A 147 -6.51 -16.13 -16.40
C ILE A 147 -6.10 -14.88 -15.64
N GLN A 148 -7.00 -14.33 -14.80
CA GLN A 148 -6.67 -13.18 -13.98
C GLN A 148 -5.63 -13.50 -12.90
N ALA A 149 -5.71 -14.67 -12.27
CA ALA A 149 -4.70 -15.11 -11.31
C ALA A 149 -3.29 -15.17 -11.95
N HIS A 150 -3.18 -15.83 -13.11
CA HIS A 150 -1.95 -15.93 -13.86
C HIS A 150 -1.42 -14.55 -14.29
N ARG A 151 -2.30 -13.69 -14.84
CA ARG A 151 -1.95 -12.31 -15.20
C ARG A 151 -1.29 -11.59 -14.04
N TRP A 152 -1.96 -11.52 -12.89
CA TRP A 152 -1.46 -10.79 -11.73
C TRP A 152 -0.21 -11.42 -11.11
N TYR A 153 -0.09 -12.75 -11.08
CA TYR A 153 1.14 -13.43 -10.68
C TYR A 153 2.31 -13.12 -11.61
N ASN A 154 2.06 -13.03 -12.93
CA ASN A 154 3.09 -12.70 -13.91
C ASN A 154 3.61 -11.27 -13.71
N ILE A 155 2.69 -10.30 -13.50
CA ILE A 155 3.04 -8.90 -13.24
C ILE A 155 3.81 -8.79 -11.91
N ALA A 156 3.33 -9.42 -10.83
CA ALA A 156 4.01 -9.45 -9.54
C ALA A 156 5.44 -10.01 -9.65
N GLY A 157 5.59 -11.11 -10.40
CA GLY A 157 6.89 -11.71 -10.65
C GLY A 157 7.85 -10.84 -11.46
N ALA A 158 7.34 -10.04 -12.41
CA ALA A 158 8.11 -9.06 -13.14
C ALA A 158 8.56 -7.90 -12.24
N ASN A 159 7.70 -7.51 -11.27
CA ASN A 159 7.98 -6.46 -10.31
C ASN A 159 8.76 -6.94 -9.05
N GLY A 160 9.31 -8.16 -9.09
CA GLY A 160 10.23 -8.65 -8.07
C GLY A 160 9.63 -9.57 -7.01
N GLU A 161 8.31 -9.87 -7.06
CA GLU A 161 7.68 -10.80 -6.11
C GLU A 161 7.89 -12.26 -6.56
N ASP A 162 8.82 -12.96 -5.92
CA ASP A 162 9.19 -14.35 -6.28
C ASP A 162 8.05 -15.36 -6.15
N LEU A 163 7.13 -15.15 -5.20
CA LEU A 163 5.95 -16.00 -5.05
C LEU A 163 5.00 -15.85 -6.24
N GLY A 164 5.01 -14.67 -6.89
CA GLY A 164 4.27 -14.45 -8.14
C GLY A 164 4.70 -15.45 -9.21
N ARG A 165 6.01 -15.57 -9.47
CA ARG A 165 6.55 -16.54 -10.45
C ARG A 165 6.16 -17.99 -10.11
N LYS A 166 6.32 -18.38 -8.85
CA LYS A 166 5.99 -19.74 -8.38
C LYS A 166 4.51 -20.06 -8.54
N ASN A 167 3.63 -19.13 -8.15
CA ASN A 167 2.18 -19.36 -8.22
C ASN A 167 1.63 -19.29 -9.64
N ARG A 168 2.25 -18.47 -10.52
CA ARG A 168 1.98 -18.52 -11.96
C ARG A 168 2.18 -19.92 -12.50
N ASP A 169 3.33 -20.53 -12.26
CA ASP A 169 3.67 -21.87 -12.76
C ASP A 169 2.76 -22.98 -12.17
N ILE A 170 2.23 -22.75 -10.97
CA ILE A 170 1.25 -23.64 -10.34
C ILE A 170 -0.12 -23.52 -11.03
N VAL A 171 -0.58 -22.30 -11.29
CA VAL A 171 -1.90 -22.09 -11.90
C VAL A 171 -1.92 -22.50 -13.37
N GLU A 172 -0.82 -22.36 -14.09
CA GLU A 172 -0.68 -22.83 -15.49
C GLU A 172 -1.05 -24.32 -15.66
N LYS A 173 -0.77 -25.17 -14.67
CA LYS A 173 -1.12 -26.59 -14.69
C LYS A 173 -2.64 -26.84 -14.70
N LYS A 174 -3.43 -25.82 -14.41
CA LYS A 174 -4.91 -25.84 -14.41
C LYS A 174 -5.52 -25.13 -15.62
N MET A 175 -4.69 -24.67 -16.56
CA MET A 175 -5.09 -23.84 -17.69
C MET A 175 -4.82 -24.53 -19.01
N SER A 176 -5.63 -24.22 -20.03
CA SER A 176 -5.33 -24.59 -21.41
C SER A 176 -4.25 -23.68 -22.01
N PRO A 177 -3.54 -24.10 -23.07
CA PRO A 177 -2.58 -23.25 -23.77
C PRO A 177 -3.17 -21.90 -24.24
N ALA A 178 -4.42 -21.89 -24.66
CA ALA A 178 -5.11 -20.66 -25.07
C ALA A 178 -5.32 -19.70 -23.90
N GLN A 179 -5.72 -20.21 -22.74
CA GLN A 179 -5.87 -19.40 -21.53
C GLN A 179 -4.53 -18.83 -21.03
N ILE A 180 -3.45 -19.61 -21.12
CA ILE A 180 -2.10 -19.13 -20.77
C ILE A 180 -1.69 -17.99 -21.71
N ALA A 181 -1.87 -18.16 -23.02
CA ALA A 181 -1.56 -17.14 -24.00
C ALA A 181 -2.33 -15.84 -23.78
N GLU A 182 -3.63 -15.94 -23.46
CA GLU A 182 -4.46 -14.80 -23.11
C GLU A 182 -3.97 -14.09 -21.85
N ALA A 183 -3.69 -14.83 -20.77
CA ALA A 183 -3.21 -14.28 -19.52
C ALA A 183 -1.85 -13.57 -19.69
N GLN A 184 -0.94 -14.15 -20.49
CA GLN A 184 0.35 -13.55 -20.82
C GLN A 184 0.19 -12.27 -21.65
N LYS A 185 -0.76 -12.26 -22.59
CA LYS A 185 -1.09 -11.05 -23.36
C LYS A 185 -1.57 -9.94 -22.44
N LEU A 186 -2.56 -10.21 -21.58
CA LEU A 186 -3.09 -9.25 -20.62
C LEU A 186 -2.02 -8.71 -19.64
N ALA A 187 -1.07 -9.55 -19.25
CA ALA A 187 0.03 -9.10 -18.40
C ALA A 187 0.98 -8.16 -19.15
N ARG A 188 1.34 -8.46 -20.41
CA ARG A 188 2.18 -7.58 -21.23
C ARG A 188 1.50 -6.23 -21.48
N GLU A 189 0.23 -6.22 -21.87
CA GLU A 189 -0.54 -5.00 -22.10
C GLU A 189 -0.53 -4.11 -20.84
N TRP A 190 -0.75 -4.69 -19.67
CA TRP A 190 -0.71 -3.94 -18.41
C TRP A 190 0.70 -3.37 -18.13
N MET A 191 1.76 -4.17 -18.34
CA MET A 191 3.14 -3.72 -18.12
C MET A 191 3.56 -2.62 -19.11
N GLU A 192 3.06 -2.65 -20.35
CA GLU A 192 3.28 -1.60 -21.35
C GLU A 192 2.58 -0.28 -20.94
N GLU A 193 1.37 -0.37 -20.38
CA GLU A 193 0.61 0.80 -19.91
C GLU A 193 1.16 1.43 -18.62
N HIS A 194 1.75 0.61 -17.73
CA HIS A 194 2.18 1.01 -16.38
C HIS A 194 3.70 0.89 -16.18
N GLY A 195 4.44 0.43 -17.19
CA GLY A 195 5.90 0.33 -17.15
C GLY A 195 6.51 1.72 -16.99
N LYS A 196 7.38 1.86 -16.02
CA LYS A 196 8.20 3.07 -15.89
C LYS A 196 9.20 3.06 -17.05
N GLU A 197 9.20 4.14 -17.85
CA GLU A 197 10.26 4.41 -18.83
C GLU A 197 11.63 4.53 -18.13
#